data_5ec6be61b990447b6a071737473fb526
#
_entry.id   5ec6be61b990447b6a071737473fb526
#
_cell.length_a   1.000
_cell.length_b   1.000
_cell.length_c   1.000
_cell.angle_alpha   90.00
_cell.angle_beta   90.00
_cell.angle_gamma   90.00
#
_symmetry.space_group_name_H-M   'P 1'
#
loop_
_entity.id
_entity.type
_entity.pdbx_description
1 polymer ?
#
loop_
_entity_poly.entity_id
_entity_poly.type
_entity_poly.pdbx_seq_one_letter_code
_entity_poly.pdbx_strand_id
1 'polypeptide(L)'
;YNSSKYVALFISLANFLLSLYLWYIFDKNITDFQFVETREWLTGFINYKVGIDGISILFIILTTFITPICIILINATVKNRLKDFLIAVLIMETFMIGVFCSLDLVVFYLFFEAGLIPMFLIIGIWGGERRVYSAFKFFLYTLLGSVLMLIAIISIYWITGTTDVE
;
A
#
# COMPACT_ATOMS: atom_id res chain seq x y z
N TYR A 1 -1.14 7.09 -26.24
CA TYR A 1 0.00 7.16 -25.31
C TYR A 1 -0.17 8.25 -24.26
N ASN A 2 -0.51 9.48 -24.66
CA ASN A 2 -0.70 10.60 -23.72
C ASN A 2 -1.97 10.44 -22.85
N SER A 3 -3.05 9.89 -23.40
CA SER A 3 -4.33 9.75 -22.68
C SER A 3 -4.21 8.92 -21.40
N SER A 4 -3.48 7.81 -21.41
CA SER A 4 -3.31 6.94 -20.23
C SER A 4 -2.56 7.65 -19.10
N LYS A 5 -1.60 8.49 -19.43
CA LYS A 5 -0.87 9.31 -18.46
C LYS A 5 -1.75 10.36 -17.82
N TYR A 6 -2.56 11.06 -18.61
CA TYR A 6 -3.48 12.07 -18.07
C TYR A 6 -4.52 11.43 -17.15
N VAL A 7 -5.03 10.25 -17.52
CA VAL A 7 -5.97 9.50 -16.65
C VAL A 7 -5.30 9.09 -15.34
N ALA A 8 -4.10 8.51 -15.39
CA ALA A 8 -3.37 8.13 -14.18
C ALA A 8 -3.05 9.35 -13.30
N LEU A 9 -2.62 10.46 -13.90
CA LEU A 9 -2.36 11.71 -13.19
C LEU A 9 -3.63 12.26 -12.55
N PHE A 10 -4.75 12.25 -13.26
CA PHE A 10 -6.03 12.69 -12.72
C PHE A 10 -6.47 11.85 -11.51
N ILE A 11 -6.36 10.50 -11.61
CA ILE A 11 -6.69 9.60 -10.52
C ILE A 11 -5.78 9.86 -9.31
N SER A 12 -4.47 9.96 -9.50
CA SER A 12 -3.53 10.18 -8.39
C SER A 12 -3.71 11.56 -7.74
N LEU A 13 -4.03 12.61 -8.51
CA LEU A 13 -4.37 13.91 -7.96
C LEU A 13 -5.70 13.89 -7.19
N ALA A 14 -6.71 13.16 -7.68
CA ALA A 14 -7.97 12.98 -6.98
C ALA A 14 -7.74 12.27 -5.63
N ASN A 15 -6.92 11.22 -5.59
CA ASN A 15 -6.52 10.54 -4.34
C ASN A 15 -5.80 11.49 -3.38
N PHE A 16 -4.90 12.32 -3.89
CA PHE A 16 -4.22 13.31 -3.06
C PHE A 16 -5.19 14.34 -2.48
N LEU A 17 -6.12 14.86 -3.27
CA LEU A 17 -7.15 15.78 -2.77
C LEU A 17 -8.07 15.12 -1.72
N LEU A 18 -8.43 13.85 -1.92
CA LEU A 18 -9.20 13.08 -0.95
C LEU A 18 -8.42 12.89 0.35
N SER A 19 -7.11 12.62 0.31
CA SER A 19 -6.29 12.49 1.51
C SER A 19 -6.16 13.80 2.27
N LEU A 20 -6.09 14.94 1.58
CA LEU A 20 -6.12 16.27 2.20
C LEU A 20 -7.48 16.58 2.84
N TYR A 21 -8.57 16.19 2.17
CA TYR A 21 -9.91 16.33 2.71
C TYR A 21 -10.10 15.46 3.96
N LEU A 22 -9.57 14.24 3.96
CA LEU A 22 -9.55 13.36 5.11
C LEU A 22 -8.81 14.00 6.30
N TRP A 23 -7.65 14.62 6.03
CA TRP A 23 -6.90 15.34 7.04
C TRP A 23 -7.65 16.55 7.61
N TYR A 24 -8.41 17.25 6.76
CA TYR A 24 -9.23 18.38 7.21
C TYR A 24 -10.35 17.96 8.20
N ILE A 25 -10.95 16.79 7.98
CA ILE A 25 -12.02 16.25 8.85
C ILE A 25 -11.45 15.55 10.08
N PHE A 26 -10.17 15.15 10.06
CA PHE A 26 -9.53 14.44 11.16
C PHE A 26 -9.53 15.28 12.45
N ASP A 27 -10.14 14.75 13.54
CA ASP A 27 -10.17 15.42 14.83
C ASP A 27 -8.89 15.12 15.62
N LYS A 28 -8.08 16.15 15.87
CA LYS A 28 -6.81 16.05 16.60
C LYS A 28 -6.95 15.85 18.11
N ASN A 29 -8.16 16.01 18.64
CA ASN A 29 -8.43 15.87 20.08
C ASN A 29 -8.81 14.43 20.47
N ILE A 30 -9.12 13.58 19.49
CA ILE A 30 -9.46 12.18 19.71
C ILE A 30 -8.18 11.36 19.61
N THR A 31 -7.87 10.61 20.65
CA THR A 31 -6.70 9.73 20.72
C THR A 31 -6.95 8.36 20.09
N ASP A 32 -8.21 7.99 19.90
CA ASP A 32 -8.65 6.71 19.35
C ASP A 32 -8.59 6.73 17.81
N PHE A 33 -8.64 5.54 17.22
CA PHE A 33 -8.70 5.40 15.76
C PHE A 33 -9.99 6.02 15.21
N GLN A 34 -9.88 6.74 14.11
CA GLN A 34 -10.98 7.41 13.45
C GLN A 34 -11.30 6.74 12.10
N PHE A 35 -12.52 6.95 11.61
CA PHE A 35 -13.03 6.36 10.37
C PHE A 35 -12.93 4.83 10.35
N VAL A 36 -13.14 4.20 11.50
CA VAL A 36 -13.04 2.74 11.63
C VAL A 36 -14.20 2.08 10.89
N GLU A 37 -13.86 1.23 9.93
CA GLU A 37 -14.80 0.34 9.25
C GLU A 37 -14.43 -1.10 9.57
N THR A 38 -15.37 -1.85 10.13
CA THR A 38 -15.20 -3.27 10.46
C THR A 38 -16.21 -4.10 9.67
N ARG A 39 -15.72 -5.12 8.98
CA ARG A 39 -16.56 -6.12 8.31
C ARG A 39 -16.07 -7.53 8.66
N GLU A 40 -16.98 -8.41 9.00
CA GLU A 40 -16.67 -9.83 9.12
C GLU A 40 -16.21 -10.38 7.77
N TRP A 41 -14.99 -10.92 7.71
CA TRP A 41 -14.45 -11.43 6.45
C TRP A 41 -14.32 -12.95 6.44
N LEU A 42 -13.75 -13.57 7.47
CA LEU A 42 -13.63 -15.01 7.61
C LEU A 42 -14.27 -15.44 8.93
N THR A 43 -15.48 -15.97 8.83
CA THR A 43 -16.29 -16.60 9.87
C THR A 43 -15.66 -16.63 11.29
N GLY A 44 -15.72 -15.47 11.99
CA GLY A 44 -15.43 -15.38 13.42
C GLY A 44 -13.95 -15.33 13.84
N PHE A 45 -12.98 -15.42 12.88
CA PHE A 45 -11.55 -15.43 13.23
C PHE A 45 -10.80 -14.20 12.75
N ILE A 46 -11.15 -13.62 11.60
CA ILE A 46 -10.45 -12.48 11.00
C ILE A 46 -11.50 -11.47 10.55
N ASN A 47 -11.38 -10.26 11.06
CA ASN A 47 -12.20 -9.13 10.66
C ASN A 47 -11.42 -8.22 9.71
N TYR A 48 -12.04 -7.83 8.60
CA TYR A 48 -11.53 -6.72 7.83
C TYR A 48 -11.77 -5.45 8.61
N LYS A 49 -10.74 -4.96 9.30
CA LYS A 49 -10.80 -3.76 10.12
C LYS A 49 -9.79 -2.74 9.61
N VAL A 50 -10.27 -1.58 9.23
CA VAL A 50 -9.46 -0.46 8.77
C VAL A 50 -9.85 0.79 9.53
N GLY A 51 -8.88 1.65 9.78
CA GLY A 51 -9.05 2.93 10.45
C GLY A 51 -7.80 3.77 10.32
N ILE A 52 -7.82 4.97 10.86
CA ILE A 52 -6.75 5.95 10.70
C ILE A 52 -6.43 6.57 12.05
N ASP A 53 -5.15 6.66 12.36
CA ASP A 53 -4.62 7.42 13.48
C ASP A 53 -3.83 8.65 13.00
N GLY A 54 -3.34 9.46 13.93
CA GLY A 54 -2.59 10.67 13.62
C GLY A 54 -1.27 10.44 12.90
N ILE A 55 -0.68 9.22 13.01
CA ILE A 55 0.55 8.85 12.32
C ILE A 55 0.21 8.34 10.92
N SER A 56 -0.75 7.44 10.80
CA SER A 56 -1.18 6.83 9.53
C SER A 56 -1.60 7.88 8.52
N ILE A 57 -2.34 8.91 8.94
CA ILE A 57 -2.80 9.97 8.03
C ILE A 57 -1.65 10.72 7.36
N LEU A 58 -0.55 10.95 8.07
CA LEU A 58 0.64 11.60 7.51
C LEU A 58 1.30 10.73 6.43
N PHE A 59 1.39 9.42 6.67
CA PHE A 59 1.93 8.47 5.68
C PHE A 59 1.01 8.32 4.47
N ILE A 60 -0.30 8.36 4.66
CA ILE A 60 -1.28 8.34 3.55
C ILE A 60 -1.10 9.59 2.69
N ILE A 61 -1.01 10.79 3.28
CA ILE A 61 -0.79 12.04 2.55
C ILE A 61 0.55 11.99 1.82
N LEU A 62 1.61 11.52 2.47
CA LEU A 62 2.93 11.39 1.85
C LEU A 62 2.87 10.47 0.63
N THR A 63 2.24 9.31 0.74
CA THR A 63 2.09 8.35 -0.36
C THR A 63 1.33 8.95 -1.52
N THR A 64 0.16 9.55 -1.26
CA THR A 64 -0.68 10.18 -2.28
C THR A 64 -0.06 11.43 -2.89
N PHE A 65 0.84 12.12 -2.18
CA PHE A 65 1.60 13.25 -2.71
C PHE A 65 2.73 12.82 -3.65
N ILE A 66 3.47 11.75 -3.29
CA ILE A 66 4.61 11.28 -4.08
C ILE A 66 4.15 10.65 -5.40
N THR A 67 3.02 9.95 -5.44
CA THR A 67 2.55 9.23 -6.63
C THR A 67 2.34 10.15 -7.85
N PRO A 68 1.65 11.30 -7.78
CA PRO A 68 1.55 12.23 -8.92
C PRO A 68 2.90 12.72 -9.41
N ILE A 69 3.84 13.00 -8.50
CA ILE A 69 5.20 13.44 -8.84
C ILE A 69 5.91 12.34 -9.64
N CYS A 70 5.83 11.09 -9.19
CA CYS A 70 6.38 9.94 -9.91
C CYS A 70 5.77 9.83 -11.32
N ILE A 71 4.45 9.98 -11.46
CA ILE A 71 3.76 9.92 -12.76
C ILE A 71 4.20 11.06 -13.69
N ILE A 72 4.47 12.24 -13.19
CA ILE A 72 4.96 13.37 -13.99
C ILE A 72 6.37 13.08 -14.52
N LEU A 73 7.26 12.58 -13.67
CA LEU A 73 8.65 12.32 -13.99
C LEU A 73 8.87 11.12 -14.93
N ILE A 74 7.90 10.23 -15.01
CA ILE A 74 8.00 8.95 -15.74
C ILE A 74 8.27 9.10 -17.24
N ASN A 75 7.86 10.20 -17.87
CA ASN A 75 8.06 10.46 -19.31
C ASN A 75 9.53 10.45 -19.72
N ALA A 76 10.43 10.80 -18.82
CA ALA A 76 11.86 10.84 -19.14
C ALA A 76 12.50 9.44 -19.09
N THR A 77 11.90 8.52 -18.36
CA THR A 77 12.55 7.25 -17.97
C THR A 77 11.93 6.03 -18.65
N VAL A 78 10.59 5.97 -18.77
CA VAL A 78 9.86 4.81 -19.28
C VAL A 78 9.36 5.06 -20.72
N LYS A 79 10.04 4.44 -21.70
CA LYS A 79 9.67 4.54 -23.13
C LYS A 79 8.76 3.39 -23.58
N ASN A 80 8.86 2.22 -22.98
CA ASN A 80 8.13 1.03 -23.38
C ASN A 80 7.10 0.62 -22.33
N ARG A 81 5.91 0.17 -22.81
CA ARG A 81 4.82 -0.36 -21.96
C ARG A 81 4.39 0.59 -20.83
N LEU A 82 4.29 1.87 -21.15
CA LEU A 82 3.96 2.93 -20.18
C LEU A 82 2.62 2.66 -19.45
N LYS A 83 1.61 2.12 -20.14
CA LYS A 83 0.32 1.79 -19.53
C LYS A 83 0.46 0.80 -18.38
N ASP A 84 1.20 -0.28 -18.62
CA ASP A 84 1.40 -1.35 -17.63
C ASP A 84 2.16 -0.81 -16.40
N PHE A 85 3.13 0.07 -16.65
CA PHE A 85 3.86 0.74 -15.57
C PHE A 85 2.94 1.62 -14.72
N LEU A 86 2.10 2.45 -15.34
CA LEU A 86 1.17 3.33 -14.64
C LEU A 86 0.15 2.52 -13.81
N ILE A 87 -0.34 1.42 -14.36
CA ILE A 87 -1.23 0.50 -13.62
C ILE A 87 -0.50 -0.07 -12.40
N ALA A 88 0.73 -0.55 -12.56
CA ALA A 88 1.52 -1.10 -11.45
C ALA A 88 1.76 -0.05 -10.33
N VAL A 89 2.05 1.21 -10.70
CA VAL A 89 2.23 2.31 -9.73
C VAL A 89 0.95 2.61 -8.97
N LEU A 90 -0.21 2.69 -9.65
CA LEU A 90 -1.49 2.96 -8.98
C LEU A 90 -1.94 1.80 -8.08
N ILE A 91 -1.70 0.56 -8.50
CA ILE A 91 -1.96 -0.62 -7.66
C ILE A 91 -1.04 -0.61 -6.42
N MET A 92 0.25 -0.26 -6.60
CA MET A 92 1.18 -0.14 -5.48
C MET A 92 0.75 0.94 -4.50
N GLU A 93 0.30 2.12 -4.98
CA GLU A 93 -0.28 3.18 -4.14
C GLU A 93 -1.45 2.65 -3.30
N THR A 94 -2.37 1.92 -3.92
CA THR A 94 -3.54 1.34 -3.24
C THR A 94 -3.13 0.39 -2.12
N PHE A 95 -2.18 -0.50 -2.37
CA PHE A 95 -1.69 -1.43 -1.34
C PHE A 95 -0.94 -0.71 -0.21
N MET A 96 -0.16 0.32 -0.52
CA MET A 96 0.53 1.14 0.49
C MET A 96 -0.48 1.86 1.40
N ILE A 97 -1.53 2.44 0.84
CA ILE A 97 -2.62 3.04 1.63
C ILE A 97 -3.30 1.98 2.50
N GLY A 98 -3.57 0.80 1.95
CA GLY A 98 -4.14 -0.32 2.69
C GLY A 98 -3.29 -0.75 3.88
N VAL A 99 -1.96 -0.78 3.74
CA VAL A 99 -1.01 -1.06 4.84
C VAL A 99 -1.17 -0.04 5.96
N PHE A 100 -1.25 1.26 5.64
CA PHE A 100 -1.34 2.32 6.64
C PHE A 100 -2.72 2.44 7.31
N CYS A 101 -3.76 1.92 6.67
CA CYS A 101 -5.12 1.92 7.22
C CYS A 101 -5.47 0.64 7.99
N SER A 102 -4.65 -0.40 7.95
CA SER A 102 -4.98 -1.70 8.55
C SER A 102 -4.93 -1.65 10.07
N LEU A 103 -6.01 -2.08 10.72
CA LEU A 103 -6.14 -2.27 12.18
C LEU A 103 -6.16 -3.75 12.60
N ASP A 104 -6.05 -4.65 11.65
CA ASP A 104 -5.90 -6.09 11.87
C ASP A 104 -4.56 -6.56 11.30
N LEU A 105 -3.81 -7.36 12.07
CA LEU A 105 -2.47 -7.83 11.70
C LEU A 105 -2.48 -8.71 10.44
N VAL A 106 -3.54 -9.48 10.21
CA VAL A 106 -3.66 -10.31 9.00
C VAL A 106 -3.98 -9.46 7.78
N VAL A 107 -4.85 -8.45 7.92
CA VAL A 107 -5.16 -7.49 6.87
C VAL A 107 -3.91 -6.68 6.50
N PHE A 108 -3.16 -6.22 7.50
CA PHE A 108 -1.86 -5.57 7.31
C PHE A 108 -0.90 -6.45 6.50
N TYR A 109 -0.73 -7.71 6.91
CA TYR A 109 0.14 -8.66 6.25
C TYR A 109 -0.25 -8.88 4.78
N LEU A 110 -1.55 -9.03 4.50
CA LEU A 110 -2.04 -9.23 3.14
C LEU A 110 -1.76 -8.03 2.22
N PHE A 111 -2.01 -6.80 2.69
CA PHE A 111 -1.69 -5.61 1.92
C PHE A 111 -0.19 -5.43 1.70
N PHE A 112 0.61 -5.73 2.73
CA PHE A 112 2.07 -5.68 2.65
C PHE A 112 2.61 -6.68 1.60
N GLU A 113 2.15 -7.93 1.66
CA GLU A 113 2.57 -8.98 0.73
C GLU A 113 2.08 -8.70 -0.69
N ALA A 114 0.83 -8.23 -0.86
CA ALA A 114 0.29 -7.87 -2.15
C ALA A 114 1.08 -6.73 -2.82
N GLY A 115 1.62 -5.79 -2.04
CA GLY A 115 2.46 -4.70 -2.54
C GLY A 115 3.79 -5.15 -3.14
N LEU A 116 4.30 -6.34 -2.78
CA LEU A 116 5.53 -6.89 -3.36
C LEU A 116 5.35 -7.26 -4.84
N ILE A 117 4.16 -7.67 -5.27
CA ILE A 117 3.90 -8.10 -6.65
C ILE A 117 4.13 -6.94 -7.64
N PRO A 118 3.47 -5.77 -7.51
CA PRO A 118 3.73 -4.65 -8.42
C PRO A 118 5.18 -4.16 -8.34
N MET A 119 5.81 -4.17 -7.16
CA MET A 119 7.21 -3.77 -7.03
C MET A 119 8.14 -4.73 -7.76
N PHE A 120 7.94 -6.05 -7.64
CA PHE A 120 8.67 -7.06 -8.40
C PHE A 120 8.54 -6.85 -9.91
N LEU A 121 7.32 -6.55 -10.40
CA LEU A 121 7.06 -6.29 -11.82
C LEU A 121 7.76 -5.00 -12.29
N ILE A 122 7.70 -3.92 -11.49
CA ILE A 122 8.34 -2.65 -11.81
C ILE A 122 9.86 -2.86 -11.96
N ILE A 123 10.50 -3.51 -11.01
CA ILE A 123 11.94 -3.79 -11.06
C ILE A 123 12.28 -4.72 -12.21
N GLY A 124 11.52 -5.81 -12.41
CA GLY A 124 11.83 -6.86 -13.39
C GLY A 124 11.63 -6.43 -14.85
N ILE A 125 10.68 -5.54 -15.13
CA ILE A 125 10.35 -5.12 -16.49
C ILE A 125 11.10 -3.83 -16.87
N TRP A 126 11.11 -2.83 -16.00
CA TRP A 126 11.62 -1.47 -16.28
C TRP A 126 12.95 -1.14 -15.58
N GLY A 127 13.52 -2.07 -14.82
CA GLY A 127 14.82 -1.90 -14.17
C GLY A 127 16.00 -1.85 -15.16
N GLY A 128 17.20 -1.70 -14.62
CA GLY A 128 18.45 -1.60 -15.38
C GLY A 128 18.94 -2.94 -15.97
N GLU A 129 20.25 -3.03 -16.26
CA GLU A 129 20.84 -4.18 -16.96
C GLU A 129 20.63 -5.53 -16.27
N ARG A 130 20.70 -5.58 -14.92
CA ARG A 130 20.50 -6.80 -14.12
C ARG A 130 19.10 -6.89 -13.50
N ARG A 131 18.10 -6.29 -14.14
CA ARG A 131 16.73 -6.15 -13.60
C ARG A 131 16.09 -7.46 -13.12
N VAL A 132 16.22 -8.53 -13.89
CA VAL A 132 15.63 -9.83 -13.52
C VAL A 132 16.28 -10.39 -12.25
N TYR A 133 17.60 -10.39 -12.19
CA TYR A 133 18.33 -10.83 -11.00
C TYR A 133 17.98 -9.98 -9.77
N SER A 134 17.92 -8.67 -9.94
CA SER A 134 17.58 -7.73 -8.87
C SER A 134 16.13 -7.92 -8.38
N ALA A 135 15.21 -8.14 -9.29
CA ALA A 135 13.81 -8.40 -8.96
C ALA A 135 13.64 -9.69 -8.13
N PHE A 136 14.28 -10.78 -8.56
CA PHE A 136 14.24 -12.04 -7.80
C PHE A 136 14.93 -11.91 -6.44
N LYS A 137 16.08 -11.25 -6.38
CA LYS A 137 16.80 -11.03 -5.12
C LYS A 137 15.96 -10.21 -4.14
N PHE A 138 15.35 -9.12 -4.61
CA PHE A 138 14.45 -8.30 -3.82
C PHE A 138 13.26 -9.11 -3.31
N PHE A 139 12.58 -9.82 -4.21
CA PHE A 139 11.40 -10.60 -3.87
C PHE A 139 11.70 -11.70 -2.85
N LEU A 140 12.74 -12.51 -3.07
CA LEU A 140 13.10 -13.59 -2.16
C LEU A 140 13.53 -13.07 -0.79
N TYR A 141 14.30 -11.98 -0.74
CA TYR A 141 14.74 -11.39 0.52
C TYR A 141 13.55 -10.86 1.33
N THR A 142 12.66 -10.14 0.66
CA THR A 142 11.47 -9.56 1.32
C THR A 142 10.48 -10.65 1.72
N LEU A 143 10.28 -11.68 0.87
CA LEU A 143 9.43 -12.83 1.18
C LEU A 143 9.94 -13.59 2.41
N LEU A 144 11.26 -13.79 2.54
CA LEU A 144 11.83 -14.44 3.72
C LEU A 144 11.54 -13.63 4.99
N GLY A 145 11.69 -12.30 4.93
CA GLY A 145 11.34 -11.41 6.04
C GLY A 145 9.86 -11.44 6.38
N SER A 146 8.99 -11.45 5.38
CA SER A 146 7.53 -11.47 5.58
C SER A 146 7.04 -12.80 6.14
N VAL A 147 7.66 -13.93 5.79
CA VAL A 147 7.35 -15.25 6.40
C VAL A 147 7.71 -15.25 7.89
N LEU A 148 8.83 -14.65 8.29
CA LEU A 148 9.18 -14.50 9.70
C LEU A 148 8.18 -13.59 10.44
N MET A 149 7.72 -12.52 9.79
CA MET A 149 6.66 -11.67 10.33
C MET A 149 5.33 -12.44 10.49
N LEU A 150 4.97 -13.28 9.52
CA LEU A 150 3.78 -14.14 9.62
C LEU A 150 3.85 -15.08 10.81
N ILE A 151 5.01 -15.71 11.06
CA ILE A 151 5.22 -16.56 12.24
C ILE A 151 5.02 -15.75 13.53
N ALA A 152 5.49 -14.50 13.57
CA ALA A 152 5.27 -13.63 14.73
C ALA A 152 3.78 -13.29 14.91
N ILE A 153 3.05 -12.99 13.85
CA ILE A 153 1.60 -12.73 13.89
C ILE A 153 0.83 -13.95 14.40
N ILE A 154 1.15 -15.16 13.91
CA ILE A 154 0.55 -16.41 14.39
C ILE A 154 0.85 -16.63 15.87
N SER A 155 2.08 -16.32 16.32
CA SER A 155 2.46 -16.45 17.73
C SER A 155 1.69 -15.46 18.62
N ILE A 156 1.49 -14.23 18.17
CA ILE A 156 0.67 -13.24 18.86
C ILE A 156 -0.77 -13.74 18.98
N TYR A 157 -1.36 -14.18 17.87
CA TYR A 157 -2.71 -14.73 17.86
C TYR A 157 -2.87 -15.91 18.81
N TRP A 158 -1.87 -16.80 18.88
CA TRP A 158 -1.90 -17.94 19.79
C TRP A 158 -1.94 -17.52 21.28
N ILE A 159 -1.30 -16.42 21.62
CA ILE A 159 -1.23 -15.90 23.00
C ILE A 159 -2.45 -15.06 23.36
N THR A 160 -2.90 -14.20 22.44
CA THR A 160 -3.94 -13.18 22.70
C THR A 160 -5.34 -13.63 22.29
N GLY A 161 -5.44 -14.61 21.36
CA GLY A 161 -6.72 -15.04 20.77
C GLY A 161 -7.32 -14.07 19.74
N THR A 162 -6.63 -12.98 19.41
CA THR A 162 -7.08 -11.97 18.45
C THR A 162 -5.94 -11.47 17.56
N THR A 163 -6.26 -10.98 16.37
CA THR A 163 -5.35 -10.29 15.46
C THR A 163 -5.62 -8.79 15.40
N ASP A 164 -6.61 -8.30 16.15
CA ASP A 164 -6.95 -6.88 16.26
C ASP A 164 -5.85 -6.13 17.01
N VAL A 165 -5.52 -4.92 16.53
CA VAL A 165 -4.46 -4.06 17.10
C VAL A 165 -4.99 -3.23 18.27
N GLU A 166 -6.31 -3.07 18.41
CA GLU A 166 -6.98 -2.40 19.53
C GLU A 166 -7.08 -3.23 20.79
#